data_36feb613e1624adfe6a84a15836836d3
#
_entry.id   36feb613e1624adfe6a84a15836836d3
#
_cell.length_a   1.000
_cell.length_b   1.000
_cell.length_c   1.000
_cell.angle_alpha   90.00
_cell.angle_beta   90.00
_cell.angle_gamma   90.00
#
_symmetry.space_group_name_H-M   'P 1'
#
loop_
_entity.id
_entity.type
_entity.pdbx_description
1 polymer ?
#
loop_
_entity_poly.entity_id
_entity_poly.type
_entity_poly.pdbx_seq_one_letter_code
_entity_poly.pdbx_strand_id
1 'polypeptide(L)'
;MNDVSQRTPPAWSAVFSMTLGVFGLVTAEFLPVSLLTPMAADLAITEGMAGQAVTATAAVALVTSLLITAATRRIDRRYVLLAFSGLLVISNLLVAYAPNMPSLLLGRVLLGVALGGFWTMSAATVMRLVPEDSVPRALSMIFSGVSVATIVAAPMGSFFGEIIGWRNVFLIAALFGALAFLVQLATLPRMATNARTRLKTLFEVLQRPMVGLGMLAAAMIFAGHFAFFTYIRPFLETVTRVDVNGMSSILLGFGLANFLGTFLGGFMLERNMRLTQIVMPATMGILGLGLAGVGGVPLLDAMMIALWGMTFGTVPVAWSTWLTRTVPDEAESAGGLLVAAIQFAIASGAAVGGLIFDAGGAIGVFMVSGSVLLLAALLILFGIKAQTAAAT
;
A
#
# COMPACT_ATOMS: atom_id res chain seq x y z
N MET A 1 24.78 -39.98 -18.43
CA MET A 1 23.60 -40.37 -17.64
C MET A 1 22.94 -39.08 -17.22
N ASN A 2 21.80 -38.76 -17.85
CA ASN A 2 21.12 -37.49 -17.69
C ASN A 2 20.42 -37.43 -16.32
N ASP A 3 20.93 -36.59 -15.46
CA ASP A 3 20.20 -36.19 -14.27
C ASP A 3 19.06 -35.22 -14.71
N VAL A 4 17.95 -35.81 -15.09
CA VAL A 4 16.70 -35.07 -15.27
C VAL A 4 16.22 -34.75 -13.86
N SER A 5 16.74 -33.64 -13.32
CA SER A 5 16.20 -33.04 -12.11
C SER A 5 14.68 -32.95 -12.31
N GLN A 6 13.92 -33.71 -11.53
CA GLN A 6 12.45 -33.67 -11.53
C GLN A 6 12.04 -32.24 -11.20
N ARG A 7 11.83 -31.42 -12.25
CA ARG A 7 11.26 -30.09 -12.11
C ARG A 7 9.86 -30.27 -11.57
N THR A 8 9.66 -29.99 -10.30
CA THR A 8 8.32 -29.95 -9.70
C THR A 8 7.44 -29.04 -10.56
N PRO A 9 6.28 -29.50 -11.01
CA PRO A 9 5.42 -28.67 -11.85
C PRO A 9 5.06 -27.38 -11.11
N PRO A 10 5.07 -26.23 -11.80
CA PRO A 10 4.81 -24.93 -11.18
C PRO A 10 3.38 -24.89 -10.59
N ALA A 11 3.28 -24.50 -9.33
CA ALA A 11 2.01 -24.45 -8.58
C ALA A 11 1.24 -23.15 -8.87
N TRP A 12 0.80 -22.94 -10.11
CA TRP A 12 0.08 -21.72 -10.53
C TRP A 12 -1.21 -21.47 -9.75
N SER A 13 -1.92 -22.53 -9.36
CA SER A 13 -3.11 -22.41 -8.50
C SER A 13 -2.80 -21.82 -7.14
N ALA A 14 -1.64 -22.14 -6.57
CA ALA A 14 -1.16 -21.54 -5.33
C ALA A 14 -0.78 -20.06 -5.52
N VAL A 15 -0.13 -19.69 -6.62
CA VAL A 15 0.15 -18.29 -6.97
C VAL A 15 -1.15 -17.51 -7.13
N PHE A 16 -2.14 -18.05 -7.84
CA PHE A 16 -3.45 -17.42 -7.99
C PHE A 16 -4.16 -17.22 -6.64
N SER A 17 -4.10 -18.22 -5.75
CA SER A 17 -4.69 -18.09 -4.41
C SER A 17 -4.01 -17.02 -3.56
N MET A 18 -2.69 -16.84 -3.71
CA MET A 18 -1.96 -15.73 -3.10
C MET A 18 -2.38 -14.38 -3.69
N THR A 19 -2.64 -14.30 -4.99
CA THR A 19 -3.18 -13.10 -5.67
C THR A 19 -4.53 -12.70 -5.09
N LEU A 20 -5.44 -13.68 -4.87
CA LEU A 20 -6.72 -13.42 -4.19
C LEU A 20 -6.51 -12.92 -2.75
N GLY A 21 -5.54 -13.48 -2.03
CA GLY A 21 -5.18 -13.04 -0.69
C GLY A 21 -4.72 -11.58 -0.67
N VAL A 22 -3.82 -11.20 -1.58
CA VAL A 22 -3.38 -9.79 -1.74
C VAL A 22 -4.53 -8.87 -2.09
N PHE A 23 -5.36 -9.25 -3.06
CA PHE A 23 -6.56 -8.49 -3.42
C PHE A 23 -7.42 -8.21 -2.19
N GLY A 24 -7.71 -9.23 -1.37
CA GLY A 24 -8.50 -9.08 -0.14
C GLY A 24 -7.81 -8.19 0.91
N LEU A 25 -6.49 -8.36 1.12
CA LEU A 25 -5.71 -7.57 2.08
C LEU A 25 -5.69 -6.09 1.70
N VAL A 26 -5.36 -5.76 0.45
CA VAL A 26 -5.28 -4.37 -0.04
C VAL A 26 -6.66 -3.73 -0.12
N THR A 27 -7.69 -4.49 -0.51
CA THR A 27 -9.08 -4.03 -0.46
C THR A 27 -9.45 -3.63 0.97
N ALA A 28 -9.24 -4.51 1.95
CA ALA A 28 -9.54 -4.23 3.36
C ALA A 28 -8.70 -3.07 3.93
N GLU A 29 -7.46 -2.88 3.45
CA GLU A 29 -6.60 -1.77 3.83
C GLU A 29 -7.19 -0.43 3.39
N PHE A 30 -7.74 -0.33 2.16
CA PHE A 30 -8.20 0.92 1.57
C PHE A 30 -9.69 1.24 1.84
N LEU A 31 -10.51 0.27 2.25
CA LEU A 31 -11.92 0.50 2.56
C LEU A 31 -12.17 1.67 3.54
N PRO A 32 -11.42 1.84 4.67
CA PRO A 32 -11.66 2.96 5.56
C PRO A 32 -11.53 4.33 4.90
N VAL A 33 -10.68 4.46 3.88
CA VAL A 33 -10.48 5.73 3.16
C VAL A 33 -11.76 6.18 2.48
N SER A 34 -12.46 5.26 1.82
CA SER A 34 -13.72 5.55 1.11
C SER A 34 -14.95 5.54 2.02
N LEU A 35 -14.82 5.02 3.24
CA LEU A 35 -15.89 4.89 4.22
C LEU A 35 -15.67 5.78 5.45
N LEU A 36 -14.68 6.71 5.39
CA LEU A 36 -14.23 7.49 6.53
C LEU A 36 -15.37 8.26 7.21
N THR A 37 -16.10 9.06 6.44
CA THR A 37 -17.20 9.90 6.93
C THR A 37 -18.35 9.07 7.52
N PRO A 38 -18.92 8.04 6.83
CA PRO A 38 -19.98 7.22 7.43
C PRO A 38 -19.51 6.44 8.66
N MET A 39 -18.25 6.01 8.73
CA MET A 39 -17.69 5.37 9.93
C MET A 39 -17.60 6.37 11.09
N ALA A 40 -17.12 7.58 10.85
CA ALA A 40 -17.02 8.64 11.86
C ALA A 40 -18.39 9.01 12.41
N ALA A 41 -19.37 9.23 11.53
CA ALA A 41 -20.74 9.61 11.91
C ALA A 41 -21.41 8.52 12.76
N ASP A 42 -21.32 7.25 12.36
CA ASP A 42 -21.98 6.14 13.02
C ASP A 42 -21.34 5.79 14.40
N LEU A 43 -20.03 5.98 14.53
CA LEU A 43 -19.29 5.77 15.79
C LEU A 43 -19.24 7.03 16.68
N ALA A 44 -19.83 8.14 16.25
CA ALA A 44 -19.84 9.44 16.95
C ALA A 44 -18.41 9.94 17.29
N ILE A 45 -17.50 9.86 16.33
CA ILE A 45 -16.09 10.29 16.41
C ILE A 45 -15.77 11.29 15.31
N THR A 46 -14.60 11.97 15.39
CA THR A 46 -14.12 12.83 14.29
C THR A 46 -13.57 12.01 13.11
N GLU A 47 -13.55 12.60 11.92
CA GLU A 47 -12.90 11.98 10.76
C GLU A 47 -11.40 11.76 11.00
N GLY A 48 -10.75 12.66 11.75
CA GLY A 48 -9.36 12.48 12.17
C GLY A 48 -9.17 11.23 13.03
N MET A 49 -10.08 10.97 13.98
CA MET A 49 -10.10 9.73 14.76
C MET A 49 -10.38 8.51 13.89
N ALA A 50 -11.34 8.59 12.97
CA ALA A 50 -11.63 7.49 12.05
C ALA A 50 -10.42 7.13 11.16
N GLY A 51 -9.62 8.12 10.74
CA GLY A 51 -8.35 7.94 10.02
C GLY A 51 -7.31 7.11 10.78
N GLN A 52 -7.39 7.03 12.12
CA GLN A 52 -6.53 6.16 12.93
C GLN A 52 -6.73 4.66 12.63
N ALA A 53 -7.82 4.29 11.96
CA ALA A 53 -8.00 2.94 11.43
C ALA A 53 -6.91 2.56 10.40
N VAL A 54 -6.48 3.52 9.57
CA VAL A 54 -5.36 3.35 8.63
C VAL A 54 -4.03 3.33 9.38
N THR A 55 -3.83 4.28 10.29
CA THR A 55 -2.64 4.37 11.14
C THR A 55 -2.37 3.06 11.90
N ALA A 56 -3.37 2.51 12.57
CA ALA A 56 -3.25 1.29 13.37
C ALA A 56 -2.82 0.09 12.51
N THR A 57 -3.44 -0.07 11.32
CA THR A 57 -3.06 -1.13 10.38
C THR A 57 -1.60 -1.01 9.96
N ALA A 58 -1.19 0.16 9.50
CA ALA A 58 0.15 0.38 8.98
C ALA A 58 1.23 0.30 10.06
N ALA A 59 0.97 0.83 11.26
CA ALA A 59 1.90 0.74 12.40
C ALA A 59 2.14 -0.72 12.83
N VAL A 60 1.08 -1.53 12.88
CA VAL A 60 1.21 -2.95 13.19
C VAL A 60 1.86 -3.72 12.04
N ALA A 61 1.54 -3.38 10.78
CA ALA A 61 2.17 -3.99 9.63
C ALA A 61 3.68 -3.71 9.59
N LEU A 62 4.13 -2.50 9.95
CA LEU A 62 5.53 -2.16 10.12
C LEU A 62 6.22 -3.10 11.12
N VAL A 63 5.68 -3.20 12.33
CA VAL A 63 6.27 -4.06 13.40
C VAL A 63 6.26 -5.52 12.98
N THR A 64 5.16 -5.98 12.40
CA THR A 64 5.01 -7.35 11.94
C THR A 64 5.99 -7.68 10.82
N SER A 65 6.17 -6.80 9.84
CA SER A 65 7.10 -7.03 8.72
C SER A 65 8.54 -7.27 9.18
N LEU A 66 8.95 -6.63 10.27
CA LEU A 66 10.28 -6.81 10.85
C LEU A 66 10.42 -8.10 11.68
N LEU A 67 9.36 -8.51 12.36
CA LEU A 67 9.43 -9.59 13.36
C LEU A 67 8.90 -10.94 12.88
N ILE A 68 8.04 -10.97 11.88
CA ILE A 68 7.27 -12.18 11.51
C ILE A 68 8.15 -13.34 11.05
N THR A 69 9.22 -13.06 10.32
CA THR A 69 10.16 -14.09 9.84
C THR A 69 10.85 -14.79 11.03
N ALA A 70 11.21 -14.04 12.06
CA ALA A 70 11.80 -14.58 13.28
C ALA A 70 10.76 -15.35 14.12
N ALA A 71 9.56 -14.79 14.27
CA ALA A 71 8.48 -15.40 15.04
C ALA A 71 8.00 -16.74 14.44
N THR A 72 7.96 -16.83 13.10
CA THR A 72 7.42 -18.00 12.38
C THR A 72 8.50 -18.95 11.83
N ARG A 73 9.75 -18.80 12.28
CA ARG A 73 10.91 -19.57 11.76
C ARG A 73 10.79 -21.10 11.86
N ARG A 74 9.90 -21.60 12.74
CA ARG A 74 9.66 -23.05 12.96
C ARG A 74 8.33 -23.53 12.40
N ILE A 75 7.52 -22.63 11.82
CA ILE A 75 6.17 -22.92 11.34
C ILE A 75 6.22 -23.05 9.82
N ASP A 76 5.61 -24.10 9.27
CA ASP A 76 5.47 -24.27 7.82
C ASP A 76 4.78 -23.04 7.20
N ARG A 77 5.33 -22.54 6.09
CA ARG A 77 4.85 -21.32 5.41
C ARG A 77 3.39 -21.41 4.98
N ARG A 78 2.91 -22.60 4.65
CA ARG A 78 1.49 -22.83 4.36
C ARG A 78 0.61 -22.38 5.51
N TYR A 79 0.89 -22.83 6.73
CA TYR A 79 0.06 -22.50 7.88
C TYR A 79 0.15 -21.02 8.25
N VAL A 80 1.29 -20.39 8.04
CA VAL A 80 1.46 -18.95 8.28
C VAL A 80 0.64 -18.13 7.29
N LEU A 81 0.65 -18.46 5.99
CA LEU A 81 -0.16 -17.78 4.98
C LEU A 81 -1.66 -17.99 5.21
N LEU A 82 -2.08 -19.21 5.57
CA LEU A 82 -3.46 -19.50 5.95
C LEU A 82 -3.88 -18.69 7.19
N ALA A 83 -2.99 -18.55 8.19
CA ALA A 83 -3.26 -17.72 9.35
C ALA A 83 -3.48 -16.25 8.96
N PHE A 84 -2.70 -15.69 8.02
CA PHE A 84 -2.92 -14.32 7.54
C PHE A 84 -4.26 -14.16 6.84
N SER A 85 -4.67 -15.11 6.00
CA SER A 85 -5.99 -15.07 5.38
C SER A 85 -7.12 -15.26 6.40
N GLY A 86 -6.92 -16.08 7.42
CA GLY A 86 -7.83 -16.19 8.56
C GLY A 86 -7.94 -14.89 9.36
N LEU A 87 -6.82 -14.23 9.63
CA LEU A 87 -6.78 -12.92 10.28
C LEU A 87 -7.47 -11.84 9.46
N LEU A 88 -7.36 -11.86 8.12
CA LEU A 88 -8.10 -10.98 7.22
C LEU A 88 -9.61 -11.13 7.40
N VAL A 89 -10.11 -12.36 7.45
CA VAL A 89 -11.55 -12.63 7.67
C VAL A 89 -11.99 -12.12 9.04
N ILE A 90 -11.26 -12.50 10.09
CA ILE A 90 -11.58 -12.11 11.48
C ILE A 90 -11.52 -10.58 11.63
N SER A 91 -10.53 -9.93 11.04
CA SER A 91 -10.40 -8.48 11.03
C SER A 91 -11.64 -7.79 10.44
N ASN A 92 -12.04 -8.20 9.23
CA ASN A 92 -13.20 -7.60 8.56
C ASN A 92 -14.51 -7.84 9.35
N LEU A 93 -14.68 -9.03 9.94
CA LEU A 93 -15.82 -9.31 10.81
C LEU A 93 -15.81 -8.43 12.07
N LEU A 94 -14.66 -8.30 12.74
CA LEU A 94 -14.55 -7.42 13.92
C LEU A 94 -14.85 -5.97 13.58
N VAL A 95 -14.37 -5.47 12.44
CA VAL A 95 -14.67 -4.12 11.97
C VAL A 95 -16.16 -3.97 11.65
N ALA A 96 -16.77 -4.93 10.94
CA ALA A 96 -18.18 -4.89 10.57
C ALA A 96 -19.12 -4.84 11.80
N TYR A 97 -18.77 -5.57 12.87
CA TYR A 97 -19.55 -5.63 14.09
C TYR A 97 -19.05 -4.71 15.21
N ALA A 98 -18.09 -3.81 14.91
CA ALA A 98 -17.52 -2.91 15.91
C ALA A 98 -18.57 -1.94 16.47
N PRO A 99 -18.86 -1.96 17.79
CA PRO A 99 -19.77 -1.01 18.41
C PRO A 99 -19.10 0.33 18.76
N ASN A 100 -17.76 0.37 18.74
CA ASN A 100 -16.97 1.53 19.14
C ASN A 100 -15.58 1.50 18.47
N MET A 101 -14.85 2.62 18.57
CA MET A 101 -13.51 2.78 17.98
C MET A 101 -12.48 1.76 18.52
N PRO A 102 -12.37 1.43 19.80
CA PRO A 102 -11.41 0.43 20.29
C PRO A 102 -11.60 -0.96 19.65
N SER A 103 -12.83 -1.43 19.50
CA SER A 103 -13.11 -2.72 18.86
C SER A 103 -12.82 -2.70 17.36
N LEU A 104 -13.09 -1.58 16.69
CA LEU A 104 -12.68 -1.36 15.30
C LEU A 104 -11.16 -1.41 15.17
N LEU A 105 -10.43 -0.71 16.01
CA LEU A 105 -8.96 -0.71 16.02
C LEU A 105 -8.38 -2.11 16.25
N LEU A 106 -9.00 -2.93 17.11
CA LEU A 106 -8.58 -4.33 17.28
C LEU A 106 -8.67 -5.11 15.97
N GLY A 107 -9.76 -4.95 15.21
CA GLY A 107 -9.86 -5.51 13.86
C GLY A 107 -8.73 -5.01 12.95
N ARG A 108 -8.42 -3.73 12.98
CA ARG A 108 -7.36 -3.12 12.17
C ARG A 108 -5.95 -3.60 12.56
N VAL A 109 -5.71 -3.86 13.84
CA VAL A 109 -4.47 -4.50 14.33
C VAL A 109 -4.30 -5.89 13.72
N LEU A 110 -5.35 -6.71 13.69
CA LEU A 110 -5.28 -8.05 13.08
C LEU A 110 -4.99 -7.98 11.57
N LEU A 111 -5.59 -7.00 10.87
CA LEU A 111 -5.27 -6.76 9.46
C LEU A 111 -3.79 -6.38 9.29
N GLY A 112 -3.27 -5.51 10.16
CA GLY A 112 -1.86 -5.10 10.13
C GLY A 112 -0.90 -6.29 10.26
N VAL A 113 -1.21 -7.24 11.15
CA VAL A 113 -0.43 -8.49 11.27
C VAL A 113 -0.48 -9.30 9.96
N ALA A 114 -1.67 -9.46 9.38
CA ALA A 114 -1.84 -10.19 8.14
C ALA A 114 -1.10 -9.53 6.97
N LEU A 115 -1.24 -8.21 6.83
CA LEU A 115 -0.66 -7.41 5.75
C LEU A 115 0.87 -7.41 5.81
N GLY A 116 1.45 -7.02 6.96
CA GLY A 116 2.90 -6.98 7.15
C GLY A 116 3.55 -8.35 6.99
N GLY A 117 2.91 -9.39 7.51
CA GLY A 117 3.39 -10.77 7.39
C GLY A 117 3.33 -11.28 5.96
N PHE A 118 2.24 -11.03 5.26
CA PHE A 118 2.07 -11.48 3.88
C PHE A 118 3.12 -10.84 2.96
N TRP A 119 3.30 -9.53 3.01
CA TRP A 119 4.27 -8.83 2.16
C TRP A 119 5.70 -9.31 2.40
N THR A 120 6.08 -9.51 3.65
CA THR A 120 7.41 -10.01 4.00
C THR A 120 7.69 -11.41 3.43
N MET A 121 6.66 -12.25 3.30
CA MET A 121 6.83 -13.66 2.91
C MET A 121 6.49 -13.93 1.44
N SER A 122 5.78 -13.03 0.75
CA SER A 122 5.22 -13.30 -0.57
C SER A 122 6.27 -13.64 -1.62
N ALA A 123 7.33 -12.85 -1.75
CA ALA A 123 8.39 -13.08 -2.73
C ALA A 123 9.12 -14.43 -2.49
N ALA A 124 9.52 -14.69 -1.24
CA ALA A 124 10.18 -15.95 -0.86
C ALA A 124 9.27 -17.18 -1.06
N THR A 125 7.96 -17.01 -0.89
CA THR A 125 6.99 -18.08 -1.14
C THR A 125 6.86 -18.35 -2.64
N VAL A 126 6.77 -17.31 -3.47
CA VAL A 126 6.71 -17.46 -4.94
C VAL A 126 7.91 -18.22 -5.49
N MET A 127 9.12 -17.92 -5.03
CA MET A 127 10.33 -18.63 -5.45
C MET A 127 10.33 -20.13 -5.12
N ARG A 128 9.43 -20.58 -4.24
CA ARG A 128 9.25 -22.01 -3.91
C ARG A 128 8.11 -22.65 -4.68
N LEU A 129 7.18 -21.85 -5.23
CA LEU A 129 5.99 -22.34 -5.92
C LEU A 129 6.22 -22.52 -7.42
N VAL A 130 7.20 -21.81 -7.99
CA VAL A 130 7.48 -21.81 -9.42
C VAL A 130 8.98 -21.88 -9.68
N PRO A 131 9.43 -22.41 -10.86
CA PRO A 131 10.82 -22.35 -11.32
C PRO A 131 11.33 -20.90 -11.42
N GLU A 132 12.65 -20.70 -11.34
CA GLU A 132 13.30 -19.39 -11.34
C GLU A 132 12.93 -18.52 -12.56
N ASP A 133 12.84 -19.11 -13.75
CA ASP A 133 12.44 -18.47 -14.99
C ASP A 133 10.98 -17.96 -14.97
N SER A 134 10.13 -18.52 -14.12
CA SER A 134 8.73 -18.18 -13.97
C SER A 134 8.43 -17.23 -12.79
N VAL A 135 9.42 -16.95 -11.93
CA VAL A 135 9.25 -16.06 -10.76
C VAL A 135 8.77 -14.65 -11.15
N PRO A 136 9.32 -13.98 -12.19
CA PRO A 136 8.82 -12.66 -12.58
C PRO A 136 7.35 -12.67 -12.96
N ARG A 137 6.89 -13.71 -13.70
CA ARG A 137 5.49 -13.87 -14.07
C ARG A 137 4.58 -14.09 -12.85
N ALA A 138 5.03 -14.90 -11.89
CA ALA A 138 4.26 -15.16 -10.68
C ALA A 138 4.16 -13.93 -9.77
N LEU A 139 5.22 -13.14 -9.63
CA LEU A 139 5.18 -11.86 -8.92
C LEU A 139 4.27 -10.86 -9.62
N SER A 140 4.32 -10.76 -10.96
CA SER A 140 3.41 -9.91 -11.73
C SER A 140 1.94 -10.28 -11.49
N MET A 141 1.64 -11.57 -11.34
CA MET A 141 0.30 -12.05 -11.01
C MET A 141 -0.14 -11.57 -9.62
N ILE A 142 0.73 -11.63 -8.60
CA ILE A 142 0.44 -11.12 -7.26
C ILE A 142 0.20 -9.61 -7.30
N PHE A 143 1.07 -8.84 -7.97
CA PHE A 143 0.92 -7.40 -8.10
C PHE A 143 -0.31 -6.99 -8.91
N SER A 144 -0.81 -7.83 -9.83
CA SER A 144 -2.09 -7.57 -10.50
C SER A 144 -3.26 -7.56 -9.51
N GLY A 145 -3.21 -8.38 -8.46
CA GLY A 145 -4.18 -8.34 -7.36
C GLY A 145 -4.18 -7.00 -6.62
N VAL A 146 -2.99 -6.41 -6.39
CA VAL A 146 -2.88 -5.05 -5.84
C VAL A 146 -3.52 -4.02 -6.75
N SER A 147 -3.19 -4.07 -8.06
CA SER A 147 -3.69 -3.12 -9.04
C SER A 147 -5.21 -3.15 -9.13
N VAL A 148 -5.79 -4.35 -9.19
CA VAL A 148 -7.25 -4.51 -9.21
C VAL A 148 -7.87 -3.98 -7.91
N ALA A 149 -7.29 -4.30 -6.74
CA ALA A 149 -7.77 -3.80 -5.46
C ALA A 149 -7.73 -2.26 -5.40
N THR A 150 -6.65 -1.64 -5.86
CA THR A 150 -6.50 -0.18 -5.87
C THR A 150 -7.54 0.51 -6.77
N ILE A 151 -7.86 -0.10 -7.92
CA ILE A 151 -8.88 0.43 -8.83
C ILE A 151 -10.28 0.32 -8.23
N VAL A 152 -10.57 -0.80 -7.55
CA VAL A 152 -11.94 -1.20 -7.20
C VAL A 152 -12.30 -0.83 -5.77
N ALA A 153 -11.37 -0.91 -4.80
CA ALA A 153 -11.68 -0.82 -3.37
C ALA A 153 -12.32 0.51 -2.98
N ALA A 154 -11.74 1.63 -3.38
CA ALA A 154 -12.23 2.95 -2.98
C ALA A 154 -13.58 3.32 -3.64
N PRO A 155 -13.77 3.20 -4.96
CA PRO A 155 -15.06 3.51 -5.58
C PRO A 155 -16.17 2.54 -5.16
N MET A 156 -15.88 1.24 -5.05
CA MET A 156 -16.84 0.25 -4.57
C MET A 156 -17.21 0.47 -3.10
N GLY A 157 -16.22 0.81 -2.26
CA GLY A 157 -16.44 1.16 -0.88
C GLY A 157 -17.37 2.36 -0.75
N SER A 158 -17.12 3.44 -1.49
CA SER A 158 -17.98 4.63 -1.51
C SER A 158 -19.40 4.32 -1.97
N PHE A 159 -19.55 3.64 -3.11
CA PHE A 159 -20.85 3.33 -3.71
C PHE A 159 -21.69 2.37 -2.85
N PHE A 160 -21.13 1.22 -2.49
CA PHE A 160 -21.86 0.26 -1.65
C PHE A 160 -22.01 0.73 -0.20
N GLY A 161 -21.07 1.52 0.31
CA GLY A 161 -21.17 2.12 1.64
C GLY A 161 -22.42 2.98 1.82
N GLU A 162 -22.84 3.68 0.75
CA GLU A 162 -24.08 4.45 0.75
C GLU A 162 -25.33 3.57 0.65
N ILE A 163 -25.33 2.54 -0.21
CA ILE A 163 -26.52 1.72 -0.49
C ILE A 163 -26.83 0.73 0.63
N ILE A 164 -25.79 0.04 1.13
CA ILE A 164 -25.95 -1.06 2.10
C ILE A 164 -25.33 -0.77 3.47
N GLY A 165 -24.69 0.40 3.61
CA GLY A 165 -23.99 0.80 4.83
C GLY A 165 -22.57 0.25 4.92
N TRP A 166 -21.68 1.00 5.58
CA TRP A 166 -20.25 0.70 5.66
C TRP A 166 -19.94 -0.66 6.32
N ARG A 167 -20.75 -1.10 7.30
CA ARG A 167 -20.56 -2.39 7.97
C ARG A 167 -20.74 -3.56 7.01
N ASN A 168 -21.74 -3.50 6.14
CA ASN A 168 -22.02 -4.56 5.15
C ASN A 168 -20.91 -4.62 4.08
N VAL A 169 -20.26 -3.51 3.77
CA VAL A 169 -19.08 -3.52 2.87
C VAL A 169 -17.93 -4.33 3.48
N PHE A 170 -17.67 -4.21 4.79
CA PHE A 170 -16.70 -5.07 5.47
C PHE A 170 -17.13 -6.54 5.55
N LEU A 171 -18.44 -6.85 5.63
CA LEU A 171 -18.92 -8.23 5.53
C LEU A 171 -18.66 -8.82 4.14
N ILE A 172 -18.85 -8.04 3.07
CA ILE A 172 -18.47 -8.45 1.71
C ILE A 172 -16.96 -8.69 1.61
N ALA A 173 -16.15 -7.82 2.19
CA ALA A 173 -14.69 -8.00 2.23
C ALA A 173 -14.30 -9.26 3.03
N ALA A 174 -15.02 -9.59 4.10
CA ALA A 174 -14.85 -10.85 4.84
C ALA A 174 -15.16 -12.09 3.99
N LEU A 175 -16.21 -12.03 3.15
CA LEU A 175 -16.53 -13.11 2.21
C LEU A 175 -15.43 -13.34 1.17
N PHE A 176 -14.87 -12.26 0.60
CA PHE A 176 -13.72 -12.37 -0.30
C PHE A 176 -12.48 -12.92 0.42
N GLY A 177 -12.23 -12.49 1.65
CA GLY A 177 -11.19 -13.06 2.49
C GLY A 177 -11.38 -14.55 2.76
N ALA A 178 -12.61 -14.98 3.05
CA ALA A 178 -12.96 -16.38 3.25
C ALA A 178 -12.78 -17.21 1.98
N LEU A 179 -13.17 -16.69 0.82
CA LEU A 179 -12.92 -17.32 -0.47
C LEU A 179 -11.41 -17.49 -0.71
N ALA A 180 -10.61 -16.44 -0.50
CA ALA A 180 -9.17 -16.51 -0.62
C ALA A 180 -8.57 -17.56 0.33
N PHE A 181 -9.03 -17.62 1.58
CA PHE A 181 -8.63 -18.62 2.57
C PHE A 181 -8.93 -20.06 2.11
N LEU A 182 -10.15 -20.32 1.62
CA LEU A 182 -10.55 -21.64 1.14
C LEU A 182 -9.74 -22.08 -0.09
N VAL A 183 -9.52 -21.17 -1.05
CA VAL A 183 -8.69 -21.46 -2.23
C VAL A 183 -7.25 -21.72 -1.81
N GLN A 184 -6.69 -20.94 -0.88
CA GLN A 184 -5.34 -21.17 -0.33
C GLN A 184 -5.26 -22.51 0.42
N LEU A 185 -6.27 -22.86 1.21
CA LEU A 185 -6.32 -24.13 1.93
C LEU A 185 -6.26 -25.33 0.96
N ALA A 186 -6.90 -25.21 -0.21
CA ALA A 186 -6.92 -26.25 -1.23
C ALA A 186 -5.64 -26.31 -2.09
N THR A 187 -4.97 -25.16 -2.30
CA THR A 187 -3.91 -25.04 -3.33
C THR A 187 -2.50 -24.88 -2.79
N LEU A 188 -2.32 -24.31 -1.57
CA LEU A 188 -0.98 -24.11 -1.03
C LEU A 188 -0.35 -25.44 -0.61
N PRO A 189 0.84 -25.79 -1.14
CA PRO A 189 1.57 -26.97 -0.70
C PRO A 189 2.23 -26.72 0.66
N ARG A 190 2.68 -27.79 1.33
CA ARG A 190 3.53 -27.68 2.53
C ARG A 190 4.91 -27.15 2.13
N MET A 191 5.42 -26.19 2.92
CA MET A 191 6.68 -25.51 2.63
C MET A 191 7.50 -25.36 3.92
N ALA A 192 8.46 -26.28 4.12
CA ALA A 192 9.36 -26.22 5.28
C ALA A 192 10.17 -24.91 5.32
N THR A 193 10.50 -24.43 6.51
CA THR A 193 11.18 -23.14 6.71
C THR A 193 12.70 -23.28 6.70
N ASN A 194 13.38 -22.39 5.97
CA ASN A 194 14.85 -22.25 5.98
C ASN A 194 15.29 -20.78 6.15
N ALA A 195 14.50 -19.94 6.84
CA ALA A 195 14.79 -18.51 6.93
C ALA A 195 15.94 -18.19 7.88
N ARG A 196 16.94 -17.45 7.40
CA ARG A 196 18.09 -16.92 8.15
C ARG A 196 18.20 -15.39 8.05
N THR A 197 17.10 -14.67 8.07
CA THR A 197 17.15 -13.19 8.01
C THR A 197 17.64 -12.63 9.36
N ARG A 198 18.63 -11.74 9.33
CA ARG A 198 19.19 -11.07 10.51
C ARG A 198 18.75 -9.62 10.50
N LEU A 199 18.13 -9.15 11.59
CA LEU A 199 17.74 -7.74 11.76
C LEU A 199 18.95 -6.79 11.67
N LYS A 200 20.15 -7.26 12.02
CA LYS A 200 21.38 -6.48 11.92
C LYS A 200 21.68 -6.01 10.48
N THR A 201 21.42 -6.85 9.49
CA THR A 201 21.64 -6.52 8.07
C THR A 201 20.77 -5.34 7.61
N LEU A 202 19.52 -5.24 8.11
CA LEU A 202 18.64 -4.11 7.79
C LEU A 202 19.24 -2.77 8.26
N PHE A 203 19.84 -2.76 9.45
CA PHE A 203 20.46 -1.58 10.01
C PHE A 203 21.76 -1.21 9.27
N GLU A 204 22.55 -2.19 8.90
CA GLU A 204 23.76 -2.03 8.10
C GLU A 204 23.44 -1.45 6.71
N VAL A 205 22.38 -1.92 6.05
CA VAL A 205 21.90 -1.39 4.76
C VAL A 205 21.43 0.05 4.91
N LEU A 206 20.69 0.40 5.97
CA LEU A 206 20.21 1.77 6.20
C LEU A 206 21.35 2.79 6.39
N GLN A 207 22.47 2.33 6.96
CA GLN A 207 23.66 3.18 7.19
C GLN A 207 24.52 3.37 5.94
N ARG A 208 24.26 2.68 4.84
CA ARG A 208 25.02 2.86 3.60
C ARG A 208 24.83 4.28 3.04
N PRO A 209 25.85 4.84 2.39
CA PRO A 209 25.76 6.15 1.76
C PRO A 209 24.54 6.23 0.83
N MET A 210 23.80 7.33 0.88
CA MET A 210 22.61 7.62 0.08
C MET A 210 21.35 6.79 0.42
N VAL A 211 21.47 5.59 1.03
CA VAL A 211 20.30 4.75 1.35
C VAL A 211 19.40 5.43 2.38
N GLY A 212 19.97 5.92 3.48
CA GLY A 212 19.19 6.60 4.53
C GLY A 212 18.45 7.83 4.00
N LEU A 213 19.11 8.65 3.17
CA LEU A 213 18.50 9.85 2.56
C LEU A 213 17.42 9.47 1.55
N GLY A 214 17.64 8.43 0.75
CA GLY A 214 16.64 7.89 -0.18
C GLY A 214 15.43 7.33 0.56
N MET A 215 15.64 6.57 1.65
CA MET A 215 14.55 6.07 2.48
C MET A 215 13.73 7.21 3.11
N LEU A 216 14.41 8.29 3.56
CA LEU A 216 13.73 9.48 4.08
C LEU A 216 12.88 10.15 2.99
N ALA A 217 13.41 10.31 1.79
CA ALA A 217 12.67 10.89 0.66
C ALA A 217 11.46 10.00 0.30
N ALA A 218 11.65 8.69 0.21
CA ALA A 218 10.55 7.74 -0.01
C ALA A 218 9.49 7.87 1.10
N ALA A 219 9.90 7.87 2.37
CA ALA A 219 8.98 8.02 3.49
C ALA A 219 8.19 9.33 3.43
N MET A 220 8.82 10.46 3.08
CA MET A 220 8.13 11.74 2.91
C MET A 220 7.09 11.68 1.78
N ILE A 221 7.41 11.06 0.64
CA ILE A 221 6.50 10.95 -0.51
C ILE A 221 5.29 10.09 -0.14
N PHE A 222 5.52 8.91 0.44
CA PHE A 222 4.43 8.04 0.86
C PHE A 222 3.60 8.67 1.99
N ALA A 223 4.21 9.35 2.98
CA ALA A 223 3.50 10.04 4.05
C ALA A 223 2.60 11.17 3.50
N GLY A 224 3.13 12.00 2.61
CA GLY A 224 2.35 13.03 1.93
C GLY A 224 1.19 12.46 1.12
N HIS A 225 1.45 11.39 0.35
CA HIS A 225 0.39 10.72 -0.40
C HIS A 225 -0.70 10.14 0.52
N PHE A 226 -0.33 9.42 1.57
CA PHE A 226 -1.31 8.77 2.44
C PHE A 226 -2.03 9.74 3.37
N ALA A 227 -1.45 10.89 3.72
CA ALA A 227 -2.17 11.99 4.32
C ALA A 227 -3.29 12.50 3.39
N PHE A 228 -2.95 12.81 2.13
CA PHE A 228 -3.92 13.18 1.11
C PHE A 228 -4.99 12.10 0.89
N PHE A 229 -4.57 10.87 0.62
CA PHE A 229 -5.46 9.78 0.23
C PHE A 229 -6.43 9.38 1.34
N THR A 230 -5.97 9.38 2.60
CA THR A 230 -6.83 9.04 3.75
C THR A 230 -8.00 10.02 3.91
N TYR A 231 -7.77 11.30 3.61
CA TYR A 231 -8.77 12.37 3.80
C TYR A 231 -9.36 12.88 2.47
N ILE A 232 -9.19 12.12 1.38
CA ILE A 232 -9.73 12.48 0.05
C ILE A 232 -11.27 12.51 0.06
N ARG A 233 -11.94 11.58 0.76
CA ARG A 233 -13.38 11.54 0.85
C ARG A 233 -13.97 12.79 1.51
N PRO A 234 -13.57 13.19 2.72
CA PRO A 234 -14.01 14.44 3.33
C PRO A 234 -13.75 15.68 2.45
N PHE A 235 -12.65 15.72 1.70
CA PHE A 235 -12.39 16.79 0.74
C PHE A 235 -13.44 16.83 -0.36
N LEU A 236 -13.77 15.68 -0.96
CA LEU A 236 -14.76 15.58 -2.03
C LEU A 236 -16.17 15.94 -1.54
N GLU A 237 -16.50 15.62 -0.28
CA GLU A 237 -17.78 15.94 0.34
C GLU A 237 -17.90 17.43 0.73
N THR A 238 -16.86 17.99 1.35
CA THR A 238 -16.94 19.35 1.95
C THR A 238 -16.48 20.46 1.04
N VAL A 239 -15.45 20.23 0.22
CA VAL A 239 -14.84 21.23 -0.67
C VAL A 239 -15.40 21.11 -2.08
N THR A 240 -15.28 19.94 -2.71
CA THR A 240 -15.76 19.70 -4.08
C THR A 240 -17.29 19.58 -4.13
N ARG A 241 -17.92 19.13 -3.04
CA ARG A 241 -19.38 18.99 -2.86
C ARG A 241 -20.03 18.11 -3.93
N VAL A 242 -19.40 16.99 -4.25
CA VAL A 242 -19.97 15.99 -5.15
C VAL A 242 -20.84 15.01 -4.40
N ASP A 243 -21.84 14.46 -5.10
CA ASP A 243 -22.63 13.34 -4.61
C ASP A 243 -21.83 12.02 -4.62
N VAL A 244 -22.43 10.95 -4.12
CA VAL A 244 -21.78 9.64 -4.02
C VAL A 244 -21.38 9.07 -5.38
N ASN A 245 -22.18 9.33 -6.42
CA ASN A 245 -21.87 8.89 -7.78
C ASN A 245 -20.66 9.64 -8.35
N GLY A 246 -20.63 10.95 -8.16
CA GLY A 246 -19.50 11.80 -8.52
C GLY A 246 -18.23 11.39 -7.77
N MET A 247 -18.32 11.17 -6.46
CA MET A 247 -17.22 10.69 -5.63
C MET A 247 -16.68 9.34 -6.12
N SER A 248 -17.55 8.35 -6.32
CA SER A 248 -17.18 7.03 -6.80
C SER A 248 -16.51 7.10 -8.18
N SER A 249 -17.00 7.98 -9.07
CA SER A 249 -16.42 8.21 -10.39
C SER A 249 -15.02 8.85 -10.30
N ILE A 250 -14.81 9.82 -9.42
CA ILE A 250 -13.51 10.46 -9.19
C ILE A 250 -12.51 9.46 -8.62
N LEU A 251 -12.92 8.63 -7.63
CA LEU A 251 -12.08 7.60 -7.05
C LEU A 251 -11.74 6.48 -8.05
N LEU A 252 -12.68 6.13 -8.93
CA LEU A 252 -12.42 5.19 -10.03
C LEU A 252 -11.41 5.80 -11.03
N GLY A 253 -11.60 7.06 -11.39
CA GLY A 253 -10.66 7.81 -12.23
C GLY A 253 -9.25 7.85 -11.64
N PHE A 254 -9.13 8.09 -10.32
CA PHE A 254 -7.88 8.02 -9.58
C PHE A 254 -7.23 6.63 -9.69
N GLY A 255 -7.99 5.56 -9.44
CA GLY A 255 -7.48 4.18 -9.49
C GLY A 255 -7.03 3.76 -10.89
N LEU A 256 -7.81 4.09 -11.93
CA LEU A 256 -7.44 3.83 -13.33
C LEU A 256 -6.20 4.63 -13.74
N ALA A 257 -6.14 5.90 -13.38
CA ALA A 257 -4.97 6.74 -13.64
C ALA A 257 -3.72 6.23 -12.90
N ASN A 258 -3.86 5.76 -11.66
CA ASN A 258 -2.78 5.14 -10.90
C ASN A 258 -2.23 3.88 -11.60
N PHE A 259 -3.13 3.03 -12.09
CA PHE A 259 -2.76 1.85 -12.86
C PHE A 259 -1.97 2.23 -14.13
N LEU A 260 -2.47 3.20 -14.90
CA LEU A 260 -1.74 3.73 -16.08
C LEU A 260 -0.37 4.31 -15.69
N GLY A 261 -0.30 5.04 -14.59
CA GLY A 261 0.93 5.60 -14.07
C GLY A 261 1.98 4.55 -13.73
N THR A 262 1.58 3.38 -13.24
CA THR A 262 2.48 2.26 -12.98
C THR A 262 3.17 1.76 -14.26
N PHE A 263 2.46 1.69 -15.38
CA PHE A 263 3.05 1.32 -16.68
C PHE A 263 3.95 2.42 -17.23
N LEU A 264 3.48 3.67 -17.20
CA LEU A 264 4.26 4.83 -17.66
C LEU A 264 5.55 4.99 -16.85
N GLY A 265 5.51 4.62 -15.58
CA GLY A 265 6.63 4.67 -14.65
C GLY A 265 7.84 3.89 -15.16
N GLY A 266 7.64 2.67 -15.65
CA GLY A 266 8.72 1.86 -16.24
C GLY A 266 9.44 2.58 -17.37
N PHE A 267 8.68 3.12 -18.34
CA PHE A 267 9.23 3.86 -19.46
C PHE A 267 9.97 5.15 -19.06
N MET A 268 9.42 5.90 -18.10
CA MET A 268 10.05 7.14 -17.62
C MET A 268 11.35 6.85 -16.87
N LEU A 269 11.40 5.77 -16.10
CA LEU A 269 12.58 5.36 -15.33
C LEU A 269 13.73 4.89 -16.22
N GLU A 270 13.43 4.19 -17.31
CA GLU A 270 14.43 3.80 -18.30
C GLU A 270 15.08 5.03 -18.95
N ARG A 271 14.30 6.07 -19.18
CA ARG A 271 14.77 7.30 -19.82
C ARG A 271 15.61 8.18 -18.88
N ASN A 272 15.11 8.45 -17.67
CA ASN A 272 15.82 9.22 -16.66
C ASN A 272 15.24 8.99 -15.26
N MET A 273 15.81 8.05 -14.52
CA MET A 273 15.35 7.69 -13.19
C MET A 273 15.37 8.89 -12.21
N ARG A 274 16.44 9.69 -12.22
CA ARG A 274 16.56 10.85 -11.30
C ARG A 274 15.51 11.91 -11.59
N LEU A 275 15.29 12.24 -12.86
CA LEU A 275 14.28 13.22 -13.25
C LEU A 275 12.88 12.74 -12.85
N THR A 276 12.58 11.46 -13.08
CA THR A 276 11.30 10.84 -12.68
C THR A 276 11.10 10.97 -11.16
N GLN A 277 12.11 10.62 -10.35
CA GLN A 277 12.02 10.70 -8.89
C GLN A 277 11.82 12.14 -8.37
N ILE A 278 12.27 13.17 -9.08
CA ILE A 278 12.06 14.58 -8.71
C ILE A 278 10.69 15.07 -9.19
N VAL A 279 10.34 14.80 -10.46
CA VAL A 279 9.13 15.34 -11.09
C VAL A 279 7.87 14.76 -10.45
N MET A 280 7.88 13.47 -10.06
CA MET A 280 6.68 12.85 -9.47
C MET A 280 6.25 13.55 -8.16
N PRO A 281 7.07 13.64 -7.12
CA PRO A 281 6.65 14.33 -5.89
C PRO A 281 6.44 15.84 -6.10
N ALA A 282 7.18 16.48 -7.02
CA ALA A 282 6.94 17.89 -7.35
C ALA A 282 5.55 18.10 -7.97
N THR A 283 5.15 17.26 -8.92
CA THR A 283 3.82 17.31 -9.54
C THR A 283 2.73 17.07 -8.48
N MET A 284 2.86 16.02 -7.67
CA MET A 284 1.91 15.74 -6.59
C MET A 284 1.83 16.90 -5.60
N GLY A 285 2.97 17.51 -5.25
CA GLY A 285 3.03 18.65 -4.35
C GLY A 285 2.28 19.87 -4.91
N ILE A 286 2.49 20.18 -6.19
CA ILE A 286 1.77 21.27 -6.89
C ILE A 286 0.27 20.98 -6.94
N LEU A 287 -0.12 19.74 -7.25
CA LEU A 287 -1.53 19.33 -7.27
C LEU A 287 -2.19 19.45 -5.90
N GLY A 288 -1.48 19.07 -4.81
CA GLY A 288 -1.99 19.19 -3.44
C GLY A 288 -2.26 20.64 -3.05
N LEU A 289 -1.30 21.53 -3.32
CA LEU A 289 -1.47 22.97 -3.08
C LEU A 289 -2.52 23.57 -4.01
N GLY A 290 -2.61 23.10 -5.25
CA GLY A 290 -3.64 23.52 -6.20
C GLY A 290 -5.04 23.14 -5.72
N LEU A 291 -5.27 21.90 -5.31
CA LEU A 291 -6.54 21.44 -4.74
C LEU A 291 -6.92 22.23 -3.47
N ALA A 292 -5.94 22.57 -2.63
CA ALA A 292 -6.18 23.39 -1.44
C ALA A 292 -6.53 24.84 -1.77
N GLY A 293 -5.98 25.41 -2.86
CA GLY A 293 -6.12 26.83 -3.21
C GLY A 293 -7.28 27.14 -4.17
N VAL A 294 -7.57 26.24 -5.12
CA VAL A 294 -8.59 26.45 -6.17
C VAL A 294 -9.62 25.30 -6.23
N GLY A 295 -9.62 24.41 -5.25
CA GLY A 295 -10.60 23.32 -5.15
C GLY A 295 -12.03 23.82 -5.01
N GLY A 296 -12.99 22.94 -5.34
CA GLY A 296 -14.43 23.24 -5.33
C GLY A 296 -15.07 23.28 -6.72
N VAL A 297 -14.28 23.01 -7.76
CA VAL A 297 -14.79 22.84 -9.14
C VAL A 297 -14.70 21.35 -9.50
N PRO A 298 -15.82 20.60 -9.53
CA PRO A 298 -15.80 19.13 -9.59
C PRO A 298 -14.97 18.55 -10.74
N LEU A 299 -15.04 19.12 -11.94
CA LEU A 299 -14.28 18.65 -13.08
C LEU A 299 -12.77 18.90 -12.93
N LEU A 300 -12.39 20.08 -12.42
CA LEU A 300 -11.00 20.44 -12.18
C LEU A 300 -10.40 19.54 -11.08
N ASP A 301 -11.12 19.36 -9.98
CA ASP A 301 -10.70 18.51 -8.87
C ASP A 301 -10.54 17.06 -9.34
N ALA A 302 -11.48 16.55 -10.14
CA ALA A 302 -11.41 15.21 -10.73
C ALA A 302 -10.16 15.03 -11.60
N MET A 303 -9.84 16.00 -12.46
CA MET A 303 -8.65 15.97 -13.31
C MET A 303 -7.36 16.02 -12.48
N MET A 304 -7.30 16.88 -11.46
CA MET A 304 -6.14 17.01 -10.56
C MET A 304 -5.93 15.73 -9.74
N ILE A 305 -7.01 15.13 -9.22
CA ILE A 305 -6.97 13.89 -8.47
C ILE A 305 -6.57 12.70 -9.37
N ALA A 306 -7.08 12.64 -10.61
CA ALA A 306 -6.67 11.61 -11.57
C ALA A 306 -5.17 11.75 -11.93
N LEU A 307 -4.69 12.97 -12.17
CA LEU A 307 -3.27 13.25 -12.43
C LEU A 307 -2.40 12.91 -11.21
N TRP A 308 -2.88 13.16 -10.00
CA TRP A 308 -2.22 12.69 -8.77
C TRP A 308 -2.12 11.17 -8.75
N GLY A 309 -3.23 10.46 -9.02
CA GLY A 309 -3.24 8.99 -9.10
C GLY A 309 -2.22 8.46 -10.10
N MET A 310 -2.20 9.02 -11.32
CA MET A 310 -1.24 8.64 -12.36
C MET A 310 0.21 8.86 -11.92
N THR A 311 0.49 9.98 -11.29
CA THR A 311 1.81 10.33 -10.78
C THR A 311 2.23 9.39 -9.65
N PHE A 312 1.35 9.12 -8.71
CA PHE A 312 1.64 8.20 -7.59
C PHE A 312 1.86 6.76 -8.06
N GLY A 313 1.16 6.29 -9.09
CA GLY A 313 1.36 4.95 -9.65
C GLY A 313 2.81 4.66 -10.07
N THR A 314 3.55 5.69 -10.47
CA THR A 314 4.98 5.60 -10.82
C THR A 314 5.89 5.46 -9.59
N VAL A 315 5.49 6.00 -8.43
CA VAL A 315 6.35 6.12 -7.24
C VAL A 315 6.86 4.79 -6.70
N PRO A 316 6.03 3.75 -6.45
CA PRO A 316 6.51 2.47 -5.94
C PRO A 316 7.51 1.80 -6.87
N VAL A 317 7.29 1.89 -8.19
CA VAL A 317 8.20 1.34 -9.21
C VAL A 317 9.53 2.07 -9.19
N ALA A 318 9.51 3.41 -9.09
CA ALA A 318 10.70 4.23 -9.04
C ALA A 318 11.58 3.92 -7.84
N TRP A 319 10.99 3.82 -6.66
CA TRP A 319 11.75 3.57 -5.42
C TRP A 319 12.23 2.14 -5.31
N SER A 320 11.44 1.15 -5.76
CA SER A 320 11.89 -0.25 -5.82
C SER A 320 13.06 -0.41 -6.79
N THR A 321 12.99 0.19 -7.98
CA THR A 321 14.07 0.16 -8.98
C THR A 321 15.32 0.87 -8.48
N TRP A 322 15.17 2.05 -7.86
CA TRP A 322 16.30 2.78 -7.29
C TRP A 322 17.03 1.97 -6.24
N LEU A 323 16.28 1.36 -5.33
CA LEU A 323 16.87 0.59 -4.22
C LEU A 323 17.61 -0.65 -4.73
N THR A 324 17.02 -1.40 -5.65
CA THR A 324 17.65 -2.58 -6.26
C THR A 324 18.96 -2.23 -6.98
N ARG A 325 19.03 -1.04 -7.61
CA ARG A 325 20.26 -0.55 -8.26
C ARG A 325 21.29 -0.01 -7.27
N THR A 326 20.84 0.52 -6.13
CA THR A 326 21.72 1.12 -5.12
C THR A 326 22.36 0.06 -4.21
N VAL A 327 21.65 -1.03 -3.94
CA VAL A 327 22.07 -2.10 -3.01
C VAL A 327 21.82 -3.47 -3.66
N PRO A 328 22.51 -3.80 -4.78
CA PRO A 328 22.26 -5.05 -5.50
C PRO A 328 22.70 -6.31 -4.74
N ASP A 329 23.69 -6.17 -3.85
CA ASP A 329 24.24 -7.24 -3.01
C ASP A 329 23.32 -7.65 -1.84
N GLU A 330 22.41 -6.76 -1.41
CA GLU A 330 21.47 -6.98 -0.31
C GLU A 330 20.03 -6.62 -0.72
N ALA A 331 19.65 -6.89 -1.97
CA ALA A 331 18.38 -6.49 -2.55
C ALA A 331 17.14 -7.00 -1.75
N GLU A 332 17.21 -8.20 -1.16
CA GLU A 332 16.14 -8.75 -0.34
C GLU A 332 15.99 -7.98 0.98
N SER A 333 17.10 -7.73 1.69
CA SER A 333 17.11 -6.94 2.93
C SER A 333 16.68 -5.50 2.69
N ALA A 334 17.15 -4.91 1.60
CA ALA A 334 16.77 -3.56 1.18
C ALA A 334 15.29 -3.46 0.82
N GLY A 335 14.73 -4.46 0.13
CA GLY A 335 13.30 -4.54 -0.16
C GLY A 335 12.45 -4.57 1.10
N GLY A 336 12.84 -5.37 2.11
CA GLY A 336 12.19 -5.39 3.43
C GLY A 336 12.24 -4.04 4.14
N LEU A 337 13.37 -3.33 4.05
CA LEU A 337 13.52 -1.98 4.60
C LEU A 337 12.61 -0.97 3.91
N LEU A 338 12.45 -1.06 2.58
CA LEU A 338 11.53 -0.20 1.83
C LEU A 338 10.08 -0.44 2.25
N VAL A 339 9.67 -1.71 2.40
CA VAL A 339 8.32 -2.03 2.90
C VAL A 339 8.10 -1.44 4.29
N ALA A 340 9.07 -1.58 5.20
CA ALA A 340 8.98 -0.98 6.53
C ALA A 340 8.89 0.55 6.49
N ALA A 341 9.68 1.21 5.62
CA ALA A 341 9.63 2.66 5.43
C ALA A 341 8.28 3.12 4.86
N ILE A 342 7.71 2.37 3.92
CA ILE A 342 6.37 2.63 3.37
C ILE A 342 5.29 2.50 4.45
N GLN A 343 5.32 1.45 5.24
CA GLN A 343 4.32 1.25 6.30
C GLN A 343 4.45 2.30 7.42
N PHE A 344 5.66 2.72 7.76
CA PHE A 344 5.90 3.86 8.63
C PHE A 344 5.31 5.16 8.06
N ALA A 345 5.51 5.39 6.77
CA ALA A 345 5.00 6.56 6.07
C ALA A 345 3.47 6.58 5.99
N ILE A 346 2.84 5.43 5.73
CA ILE A 346 1.36 5.27 5.75
C ILE A 346 0.84 5.62 7.15
N ALA A 347 1.43 5.02 8.19
CA ALA A 347 1.02 5.25 9.58
C ALA A 347 1.16 6.72 9.98
N SER A 348 2.33 7.32 9.72
CA SER A 348 2.60 8.71 10.06
C SER A 348 1.76 9.70 9.25
N GLY A 349 1.58 9.45 7.95
CA GLY A 349 0.76 10.28 7.06
C GLY A 349 -0.70 10.31 7.49
N ALA A 350 -1.29 9.14 7.77
CA ALA A 350 -2.67 9.05 8.24
C ALA A 350 -2.84 9.66 9.65
N ALA A 351 -1.89 9.40 10.57
CA ALA A 351 -1.96 9.92 11.94
C ALA A 351 -1.83 11.45 12.01
N VAL A 352 -0.78 11.98 11.39
CA VAL A 352 -0.54 13.44 11.34
C VAL A 352 -1.61 14.12 10.51
N GLY A 353 -2.03 13.49 9.39
CA GLY A 353 -3.15 13.97 8.59
C GLY A 353 -4.44 14.12 9.40
N GLY A 354 -4.70 13.18 10.34
CA GLY A 354 -5.86 13.26 11.23
C GLY A 354 -5.83 14.44 12.20
N LEU A 355 -4.68 14.69 12.81
CA LEU A 355 -4.50 15.84 13.69
C LEU A 355 -4.67 17.17 12.93
N ILE A 356 -4.14 17.23 11.71
CA ILE A 356 -4.28 18.42 10.84
C ILE A 356 -5.74 18.57 10.39
N PHE A 357 -6.41 17.45 10.06
CA PHE A 357 -7.81 17.45 9.66
C PHE A 357 -8.73 18.00 10.76
N ASP A 358 -8.56 17.53 11.99
CA ASP A 358 -9.35 17.99 13.13
C ASP A 358 -9.11 19.48 13.47
N ALA A 359 -7.92 20.02 13.12
CA ALA A 359 -7.58 21.42 13.35
C ALA A 359 -7.92 22.36 12.18
N GLY A 360 -7.76 21.91 10.92
CA GLY A 360 -7.82 22.74 9.72
C GLY A 360 -8.63 22.16 8.56
N GLY A 361 -9.35 21.06 8.79
CA GLY A 361 -10.15 20.37 7.77
C GLY A 361 -9.33 19.80 6.64
N ALA A 362 -10.02 19.36 5.59
CA ALA A 362 -9.40 18.72 4.42
C ALA A 362 -8.39 19.64 3.70
N ILE A 363 -8.67 20.94 3.63
CA ILE A 363 -7.78 21.92 2.99
C ILE A 363 -6.44 21.97 3.72
N GLY A 364 -6.43 21.96 5.06
CA GLY A 364 -5.21 21.92 5.87
C GLY A 364 -4.34 20.69 5.58
N VAL A 365 -4.98 19.51 5.48
CA VAL A 365 -4.29 18.27 5.13
C VAL A 365 -3.64 18.36 3.75
N PHE A 366 -4.34 18.88 2.75
CA PHE A 366 -3.86 19.00 1.38
C PHE A 366 -2.71 20.01 1.25
N MET A 367 -2.76 21.12 2.00
CA MET A 367 -1.66 22.08 2.08
C MET A 367 -0.38 21.44 2.65
N VAL A 368 -0.50 20.75 3.78
CA VAL A 368 0.66 20.10 4.42
C VAL A 368 1.17 18.94 3.57
N SER A 369 0.30 18.11 3.03
CA SER A 369 0.65 17.02 2.10
C SER A 369 1.44 17.57 0.91
N GLY A 370 0.90 18.60 0.23
CA GLY A 370 1.56 19.26 -0.90
C GLY A 370 2.93 19.82 -0.54
N SER A 371 3.05 20.47 0.62
CA SER A 371 4.31 21.03 1.11
C SER A 371 5.36 19.95 1.40
N VAL A 372 4.97 18.84 2.06
CA VAL A 372 5.86 17.70 2.34
C VAL A 372 6.37 17.07 1.04
N LEU A 373 5.51 16.94 0.02
CA LEU A 373 5.89 16.40 -1.28
C LEU A 373 6.86 17.31 -2.04
N LEU A 374 6.67 18.63 -2.00
CA LEU A 374 7.64 19.57 -2.56
C LEU A 374 8.98 19.54 -1.83
N LEU A 375 8.96 19.45 -0.49
CA LEU A 375 10.19 19.26 0.29
C LEU A 375 10.89 17.96 -0.06
N ALA A 376 10.16 16.86 -0.29
CA ALA A 376 10.73 15.60 -0.76
C ALA A 376 11.39 15.77 -2.14
N ALA A 377 10.75 16.48 -3.07
CA ALA A 377 11.32 16.76 -4.38
C ALA A 377 12.63 17.58 -4.28
N LEU A 378 12.66 18.59 -3.41
CA LEU A 378 13.87 19.39 -3.13
C LEU A 378 14.96 18.55 -2.47
N LEU A 379 14.60 17.67 -1.53
CA LEU A 379 15.54 16.75 -0.89
C LEU A 379 16.21 15.83 -1.93
N ILE A 380 15.46 15.33 -2.90
CA ILE A 380 16.00 14.49 -3.98
C ILE A 380 16.89 15.33 -4.92
N LEU A 381 16.42 16.54 -5.27
CA LEU A 381 17.13 17.43 -6.18
C LEU A 381 18.53 17.82 -5.65
N PHE A 382 18.63 18.17 -4.38
CA PHE A 382 19.86 18.67 -3.76
C PHE A 382 20.63 17.61 -2.96
N GLY A 383 19.95 16.60 -2.41
CA GLY A 383 20.54 15.62 -1.50
C GLY A 383 21.01 14.32 -2.18
N ILE A 384 20.29 13.84 -3.18
CA ILE A 384 20.62 12.58 -3.84
C ILE A 384 21.42 12.87 -5.11
N LYS A 385 22.73 12.60 -5.07
CA LYS A 385 23.60 12.74 -6.26
C LYS A 385 23.20 11.72 -7.34
N ALA A 386 23.29 12.13 -8.61
CA ALA A 386 23.13 11.19 -9.71
C ALA A 386 24.19 10.07 -9.57
N GLN A 387 23.77 8.81 -9.60
CA GLN A 387 24.71 7.72 -9.83
C GLN A 387 25.26 7.91 -11.24
N THR A 388 26.51 8.37 -11.33
CA THR A 388 27.27 8.27 -12.59
C THR A 388 27.32 6.79 -12.90
N ALA A 389 26.71 6.37 -14.02
CA ALA A 389 26.91 5.03 -14.54
C ALA A 389 28.44 4.85 -14.64
N ALA A 390 29.01 3.95 -13.84
CA ALA A 390 30.37 3.51 -14.06
C ALA A 390 30.40 2.91 -15.45
N ALA A 391 31.02 3.63 -16.38
CA ALA A 391 31.33 3.11 -17.70
C ALA A 391 32.29 1.94 -17.51
N THR A 392 31.81 0.73 -17.74
CA THR A 392 32.64 -0.44 -18.00
C THR A 392 32.24 -1.00 -19.34
#